data_356553037b33956eec582fbc5a9727cd
#
_entry.id   356553037b33956eec582fbc5a9727cd
#
_cell.length_a   1.000
_cell.length_b   1.000
_cell.length_c   1.000
_cell.angle_alpha   90.00
_cell.angle_beta   90.00
_cell.angle_gamma   90.00
#
_symmetry.space_group_name_H-M   'P 1'
#
loop_
_entity.id
_entity.type
_entity.pdbx_description
1 polymer ?
#
loop_
_entity_poly.entity_id
_entity_poly.type
_entity_poly.pdbx_seq_one_letter_code
_entity_poly.pdbx_strand_id
1 'polypeptide(L)' 'MRDKVEEALNKIRPSLMRDGGNVELVEVTDGTVKVKLTGACAGCPMSTLTLKMGIERILKQEIPEVKEVVAV' A
#
# COMPACT_ATOMS: atom_id res chain seq x y z
N MET A 1 2.83 -8.59 12.48
CA MET A 1 2.24 -7.46 11.72
C MET A 1 2.52 -7.54 10.23
N ARG A 2 3.74 -7.88 9.85
CA ARG A 2 4.10 -7.94 8.42
C ARG A 2 3.22 -8.88 7.61
N ASP A 3 2.94 -10.06 8.14
CA ASP A 3 2.11 -11.04 7.45
C ASP A 3 0.70 -10.51 7.20
N LYS A 4 0.13 -9.81 8.18
CA LYS A 4 -1.19 -9.21 8.05
C LYS A 4 -1.20 -8.09 7.01
N VAL A 5 -0.12 -7.32 6.97
CA VAL A 5 0.03 -6.24 5.98
C VAL A 5 0.12 -6.83 4.58
N GLU A 6 0.91 -7.88 4.38
CA GLU A 6 1.00 -8.54 3.09
C GLU A 6 -0.34 -9.10 2.65
N GLU A 7 -1.08 -9.71 3.57
CA GLU A 7 -2.41 -10.23 3.30
C GLU A 7 -3.36 -9.14 2.83
N ALA A 8 -3.35 -8.00 3.54
CA ALA A 8 -4.16 -6.85 3.16
C ALA A 8 -3.75 -6.29 1.80
N LEU A 9 -2.45 -6.21 1.54
CA LEU A 9 -1.95 -5.76 0.24
C LEU A 9 -2.35 -6.70 -0.88
N ASN A 10 -2.38 -8.01 -0.62
CA ASN A 10 -2.82 -9.00 -1.61
C ASN A 10 -4.28 -8.79 -2.02
N LYS A 11 -5.10 -8.23 -1.14
CA LYS A 11 -6.49 -7.89 -1.47
C LYS A 11 -6.58 -6.66 -2.38
N ILE A 12 -5.61 -5.78 -2.28
CA ILE A 12 -5.56 -4.53 -3.05
C ILE A 12 -4.92 -4.73 -4.42
N ARG A 13 -3.94 -5.63 -4.51
CA ARG A 13 -3.16 -5.86 -5.73
C ARG A 13 -4.01 -6.08 -6.99
N PRO A 14 -5.07 -6.90 -6.97
CA PRO A 14 -5.87 -7.10 -8.18
C PRO A 14 -6.42 -5.80 -8.77
N SER A 15 -6.84 -4.87 -7.92
CA SER A 15 -7.33 -3.56 -8.37
C SER A 15 -6.23 -2.74 -9.01
N LEU A 16 -5.04 -2.75 -8.41
CA LEU A 16 -3.89 -2.03 -8.93
C LEU A 16 -3.40 -2.62 -10.24
N MET A 17 -3.35 -3.94 -10.31
CA MET A 17 -2.89 -4.65 -11.52
C MET A 17 -3.83 -4.42 -12.69
N ARG A 18 -5.11 -4.22 -12.41
CA ARG A 18 -6.10 -3.89 -13.45
C ARG A 18 -5.74 -2.57 -14.14
N ASP A 19 -5.20 -1.63 -13.38
CA ASP A 19 -4.78 -0.32 -13.89
C ASP A 19 -3.33 -0.31 -14.39
N GLY A 20 -2.70 -1.49 -14.43
CA GLY A 20 -1.33 -1.61 -14.90
C GLY A 20 -0.27 -1.34 -13.85
N GLY A 21 -0.66 -1.20 -12.58
CA GLY A 21 0.27 -0.94 -11.48
C GLY A 21 0.36 -2.10 -10.51
N ASN A 22 1.17 -1.92 -9.48
CA ASN A 22 1.29 -2.90 -8.41
C ASN A 22 1.86 -2.20 -7.17
N VAL A 23 1.86 -2.92 -6.04
CA VAL A 23 2.43 -2.44 -4.79
C VAL A 23 3.27 -3.54 -4.16
N GLU A 24 4.43 -3.16 -3.64
CA GLU A 24 5.33 -4.08 -2.95
C GLU A 24 5.54 -3.61 -1.52
N LEU A 25 5.55 -4.55 -0.59
CA LEU A 25 5.88 -4.25 0.80
C LEU A 25 7.39 -4.14 0.95
N VAL A 26 7.85 -2.99 1.42
CA VAL A 26 9.28 -2.75 1.65
C VAL A 26 9.65 -3.04 3.10
N GLU A 27 8.92 -2.43 4.02
CA GLU A 27 9.23 -2.57 5.44
C GLU A 27 8.00 -2.25 6.29
N VAL A 28 7.95 -2.86 7.47
CA VAL A 28 6.95 -2.54 8.50
C VAL A 28 7.70 -2.32 9.81
N THR A 29 7.60 -1.12 10.36
CA THR A 29 8.30 -0.76 11.60
C THR A 29 7.42 0.14 12.45
N ASP A 30 7.15 -0.26 13.69
CA ASP A 30 6.41 0.53 14.68
C ASP A 30 5.09 1.12 14.16
N GLY A 31 4.36 0.35 13.38
CA GLY A 31 3.11 0.81 12.81
C GLY A 31 3.25 1.61 11.52
N THR A 32 4.48 1.89 11.09
CA THR A 32 4.74 2.53 9.81
C THR A 32 4.95 1.46 8.74
N VAL A 33 4.15 1.51 7.70
CA VAL A 33 4.23 0.57 6.58
C VAL A 33 4.86 1.29 5.39
N LYS A 34 5.99 0.80 4.94
CA LYS A 34 6.65 1.33 3.74
C LYS A 34 6.33 0.45 2.56
N VAL A 35 5.78 1.06 1.52
CA VAL A 35 5.40 0.35 0.30
C VAL A 35 6.04 1.03 -0.91
N LYS A 36 6.22 0.25 -1.95
CA LYS A 36 6.73 0.77 -3.22
C LYS A 36 5.68 0.53 -4.28
N LEU A 37 5.25 1.60 -4.92
CA LEU A 37 4.32 1.51 -6.05
C LEU A 37 5.11 1.31 -7.33
N THR A 38 4.65 0.40 -8.18
CA THR A 38 5.33 0.06 -9.43
C THR A 38 4.36 0.15 -10.61
N GLY A 39 4.91 0.12 -11.81
CA GLY A 39 4.12 0.18 -13.03
C GLY A 39 3.48 1.55 -13.23
N ALA A 40 2.26 1.58 -13.73
CA ALA A 40 1.55 2.84 -14.00
C ALA A 40 1.34 3.68 -12.75
N CYS A 41 1.26 3.03 -11.58
CA CYS A 41 1.07 3.73 -10.31
C CYS A 41 2.28 4.59 -9.92
N ALA A 42 3.47 4.21 -10.37
CA ALA A 42 4.70 4.94 -10.04
C ALA A 42 4.91 6.18 -10.91
N GLY A 43 4.23 6.26 -12.05
CA GLY A 43 4.47 7.31 -13.02
C GLY A 43 3.65 8.57 -12.85
N CYS A 44 2.68 8.58 -11.95
CA CYS A 44 1.77 9.72 -11.77
C CYS A 44 1.74 10.16 -10.31
N PRO A 45 2.28 11.34 -9.98
CA PRO A 45 2.32 11.82 -8.59
C PRO A 45 0.95 11.89 -7.91
N MET A 46 -0.07 12.35 -8.63
CA MET A 46 -1.41 12.43 -8.07
C MET A 46 -2.02 11.07 -7.83
N SER A 47 -1.82 10.14 -8.77
CA SER A 47 -2.30 8.77 -8.60
C SER A 47 -1.59 8.08 -7.46
N THR A 48 -0.29 8.33 -7.31
CA THR A 48 0.50 7.78 -6.21
C THR A 48 -0.05 8.23 -4.86
N LEU A 49 -0.36 9.52 -4.74
CA LEU A 49 -0.92 10.05 -3.50
C LEU A 49 -2.29 9.45 -3.20
N THR A 50 -3.16 9.37 -4.19
CA THR A 50 -4.49 8.80 -4.04
C THR A 50 -4.42 7.33 -3.64
N LEU A 51 -3.55 6.57 -4.28
CA LEU A 51 -3.36 5.15 -3.97
C LEU A 51 -2.79 4.97 -2.56
N LYS A 52 -1.83 5.81 -2.18
CA LYS A 52 -1.27 5.76 -0.84
C LYS A 52 -2.35 5.96 0.22
N MET A 53 -3.21 6.95 0.02
CA MET A 53 -4.30 7.24 0.95
C MET A 53 -5.30 6.08 1.01
N GLY A 54 -5.63 5.49 -0.13
CA GLY A 54 -6.52 4.34 -0.19
C GLY A 54 -5.92 3.12 0.51
N ILE A 55 -4.65 2.86 0.27
CA ILE A 55 -3.93 1.75 0.90
C ILE A 55 -3.87 1.96 2.41
N GLU A 56 -3.53 3.16 2.84
CA GLU A 56 -3.47 3.52 4.25
C GLU A 56 -4.81 3.28 4.94
N ARG A 57 -5.88 3.72 4.31
CA ARG A 57 -7.22 3.55 4.86
C ARG A 57 -7.57 2.08 5.04
N ILE A 58 -7.31 1.26 4.02
CA ILE A 58 -7.60 -0.16 4.05
C ILE A 58 -6.74 -0.86 5.11
N LEU A 59 -5.46 -0.55 5.15
CA LEU A 59 -4.55 -1.14 6.13
C LEU A 59 -4.96 -0.78 7.55
N LYS A 60 -5.37 0.46 7.78
CA LYS A 60 -5.82 0.87 9.11
C LYS A 60 -7.11 0.17 9.53
N GLN A 61 -7.99 -0.12 8.58
CA GLN A 61 -9.22 -0.87 8.86
C GLN A 61 -8.93 -2.34 9.18
N GLU A 62 -8.05 -2.95 8.41
CA GLU A 62 -7.70 -4.36 8.59
C GLU A 62 -6.77 -4.56 9.78
N ILE A 63 -5.87 -3.61 10.01
CA ILE A 63 -4.85 -3.70 11.05
C ILE A 63 -4.82 -2.40 11.84
N PRO A 64 -5.54 -2.34 12.97
CA PRO A 64 -5.60 -1.11 13.78
C PRO A 64 -4.23 -0.62 14.26
N GLU A 65 -3.24 -1.49 14.28
CA GLU A 65 -1.87 -1.16 14.70
C GLU A 65 -1.13 -0.29 13.69
N VAL A 66 -1.60 -0.26 12.44
CA VAL A 66 -0.99 0.57 11.40
C VAL A 66 -1.30 2.03 11.68
N LYS A 67 -0.25 2.83 11.80
CA LYS A 67 -0.37 4.27 12.06
C LYS A 67 -0.25 5.08 10.80
N GLU A 68 0.61 4.64 9.88
CA GLU A 68 0.97 5.42 8.72
C GLU A 68 1.44 4.51 7.60
N VAL A 69 1.19 4.92 6.37
CA VAL A 69 1.71 4.26 5.17
C VAL A 69 2.55 5.26 4.39
N VAL A 70 3.74 4.86 4.03
CA VAL A 70 4.69 5.69 3.29
C VAL A 70 5.02 5.02 1.96
N ALA A 71 4.93 5.78 0.88
CA ALA A 71 5.36 5.32 -0.43
C ALA A 71 6.84 5.71 -0.63
N VAL A 72 7.65 4.73 -0.97
CA VAL A 72 9.10 4.94 -1.17
C VAL A 72 9.49 4.71 -2.61
#